data_b5afc69bbc96cf1a0781ebdb1c351ef7
#
_entry.id   b5afc69bbc96cf1a0781ebdb1c351ef7
#
_cell.length_a   1.000
_cell.length_b   1.000
_cell.length_c   1.000
_cell.angle_alpha   90.00
_cell.angle_beta   90.00
_cell.angle_gamma   90.00
#
_symmetry.space_group_name_H-M   'P 1'
#
loop_
_entity.id
_entity.type
_entity.pdbx_description
1 polymer ?
#
loop_
_entity_poly.entity_id
_entity_poly.type
_entity_poly.pdbx_seq_one_letter_code
_entity_poly.pdbx_strand_id
1 'polypeptide(L)'
;MRKKHSPSPEKKKRSGQVRSFDEPILKYLDPKCTFVLSTDASGFAIRVILSQIHNRQERPVTYASRQLTKAEQNYSTTEREELAILWGIKQFRTYLYGQEFIVYTDH
;
A
#
# COMPACT_ATOMS: atom_id res chain seq x y z
N MET A 1 -10.46 8.64 4.55
CA MET A 1 -10.50 8.09 4.53
C MET A 1 -10.92 7.09 5.07
N ARG A 2 -11.25 6.71 5.20
CA ARG A 2 -11.58 5.97 5.56
C ARG A 2 -11.56 4.94 5.84
N LYS A 3 -11.62 4.32 6.20
CA LYS A 3 -11.46 3.40 6.48
C LYS A 3 -12.09 2.43 6.57
N LYS A 4 -12.36 1.70 6.43
CA LYS A 4 -12.92 0.80 6.41
C LYS A 4 -12.64 -0.29 6.71
N HIS A 5 -12.44 -1.02 6.77
CA HIS A 5 -12.28 -2.07 7.03
C HIS A 5 -11.51 -2.85 6.87
N SER A 6 -11.07 -3.16 7.01
CA SER A 6 -10.40 -3.80 6.82
C SER A 6 -10.06 -4.78 6.96
N PRO A 7 -9.74 -5.23 6.77
CA PRO A 7 -9.45 -6.26 6.82
C PRO A 7 -8.49 -6.79 7.26
N SER A 8 -8.12 -6.59 7.30
CA SER A 8 -7.44 -7.06 7.58
C SER A 8 -6.27 -7.60 8.00
N PRO A 9 -6.13 -8.16 8.93
CA PRO A 9 -4.99 -8.63 9.48
C PRO A 9 -4.36 -9.69 8.68
N GLU A 10 -5.08 -10.46 8.02
CA GLU A 10 -4.50 -11.42 7.32
C GLU A 10 -3.64 -10.93 6.31
N LYS A 11 -3.86 -9.81 5.85
CA LYS A 11 -3.04 -9.25 4.93
C LYS A 11 -1.72 -9.19 5.43
N LYS A 12 -1.47 -8.91 6.59
CA LYS A 12 -0.23 -8.78 7.05
C LYS A 12 0.52 -9.99 7.00
N LYS A 13 0.01 -11.07 7.18
CA LYS A 13 0.73 -12.18 7.14
C LYS A 13 1.29 -12.46 5.91
N ARG A 14 0.67 -12.17 4.89
CA ARG A 14 1.16 -12.47 3.71
C ARG A 14 2.15 -11.64 3.24
N SER A 15 2.37 -10.57 3.80
CA SER A 15 3.29 -9.66 3.30
C SER A 15 4.63 -10.28 3.13
N GLY A 16 4.92 -11.27 3.81
CA GLY A 16 6.18 -11.79 3.69
C GLY A 16 6.51 -12.45 2.44
N GLN A 17 5.62 -12.87 1.67
CA GLN A 17 5.96 -13.48 0.53
C GLN A 17 5.88 -12.75 -0.62
N VAL A 18 5.87 -11.59 -0.59
CA VAL A 18 5.79 -10.80 -1.69
C VAL A 18 6.80 -10.90 -2.70
N ARG A 19 7.86 -11.48 -2.55
CA ARG A 19 8.80 -11.48 -3.49
C ARG A 19 8.35 -11.97 -4.76
N SER A 20 7.31 -12.58 -4.87
CA SER A 20 6.96 -13.09 -6.11
C SER A 20 6.19 -12.21 -6.96
N PHE A 21 6.07 -10.99 -6.66
CA PHE A 21 5.25 -10.18 -7.45
C PHE A 21 5.80 -9.91 -8.80
N ASP A 22 6.87 -10.37 -9.20
CA ASP A 22 7.34 -10.10 -10.45
C ASP A 22 6.53 -10.57 -11.54
N GLU A 23 6.18 -11.73 -11.74
CA GLU A 23 5.40 -12.11 -12.82
C GLU A 23 4.00 -12.31 -12.60
N PRO A 24 3.55 -12.77 -11.56
CA PRO A 24 2.14 -12.96 -11.41
C PRO A 24 1.36 -11.70 -11.45
N ILE A 25 1.98 -10.58 -11.16
CA ILE A 25 1.27 -9.37 -11.16
C ILE A 25 0.60 -9.09 -12.45
N LEU A 26 1.27 -9.22 -13.54
CA LEU A 26 0.66 -8.91 -14.79
C LEU A 26 -0.54 -9.76 -15.08
N LYS A 27 -0.56 -10.98 -14.64
CA LYS A 27 -1.67 -11.79 -14.85
C LYS A 27 -2.85 -11.39 -14.08
N TYR A 28 -2.69 -10.88 -12.88
CA TYR A 28 -3.83 -10.56 -12.08
C TYR A 28 -4.29 -9.11 -12.14
N LEU A 29 -3.58 -8.26 -12.84
CA LEU A 29 -3.99 -6.88 -12.89
C LEU A 29 -5.20 -6.73 -13.78
N ASP A 30 -6.17 -6.01 -13.32
CA ASP A 30 -7.35 -5.74 -14.08
C ASP A 30 -7.61 -4.25 -14.04
N PRO A 31 -7.42 -3.54 -15.12
CA PRO A 31 -7.59 -2.10 -15.10
C PRO A 31 -8.98 -1.62 -14.74
N LYS A 32 -9.95 -2.50 -14.73
CA LYS A 32 -11.27 -2.09 -14.35
C LYS A 32 -11.49 -2.16 -12.87
N CYS A 33 -10.60 -2.79 -12.12
CA CYS A 33 -10.81 -2.92 -10.69
C CYS A 33 -10.19 -1.75 -9.95
N THR A 34 -10.78 -1.38 -8.84
CA THR A 34 -10.29 -0.29 -8.03
C THR A 34 -9.02 -0.71 -7.30
N PHE A 35 -8.02 0.12 -7.32
CA PHE A 35 -6.83 -0.12 -6.54
C PHE A 35 -7.01 0.38 -5.13
N VAL A 36 -6.37 -0.25 -4.20
CA VAL A 36 -6.34 0.18 -2.81
C VAL A 36 -4.89 0.33 -2.41
N LEU A 37 -4.53 1.50 -1.94
CA LEU A 37 -3.20 1.74 -1.45
C LEU A 37 -3.26 1.78 0.07
N SER A 38 -2.70 0.78 0.71
CA SER A 38 -2.70 0.69 2.16
C SER A 38 -1.34 1.11 2.67
N THR A 39 -1.30 1.93 3.68
CA THR A 39 -0.03 2.42 4.21
C THR A 39 0.09 2.16 5.69
N ASP A 40 1.29 2.01 6.13
CA ASP A 40 1.58 1.78 7.53
C ASP A 40 2.92 2.44 7.83
N ALA A 41 3.01 3.15 8.92
CA ALA A 41 4.23 3.85 9.29
C ALA A 41 4.57 3.59 10.74
N SER A 42 5.81 3.31 11.01
CA SER A 42 6.29 3.16 12.37
C SER A 42 7.31 4.24 12.62
N GLY A 43 8.00 4.19 13.72
CA GLY A 43 9.06 5.14 14.00
C GLY A 43 10.29 4.94 13.17
N PHE A 44 10.41 3.81 12.48
CA PHE A 44 11.61 3.48 11.74
C PHE A 44 11.40 3.27 10.27
N ALA A 45 10.21 2.92 9.86
CA ALA A 45 10.01 2.50 8.48
C ALA A 45 8.59 2.80 8.02
N ILE A 46 8.42 2.86 6.71
CA ILE A 46 7.08 2.95 6.14
C ILE A 46 6.91 1.77 5.20
N ARG A 47 5.68 1.32 5.10
CA ARG A 47 5.31 0.21 4.26
C ARG A 47 4.08 0.54 3.51
N VAL A 48 4.01 0.18 2.27
CA VAL A 48 2.83 0.42 1.44
C VAL A 48 2.49 -0.84 0.69
N ILE A 49 1.22 -1.11 0.56
CA ILE A 49 0.76 -2.30 -0.14
C ILE A 49 -0.25 -1.84 -1.17
N LEU A 50 -0.09 -2.30 -2.38
CA LEU A 50 -1.04 -2.01 -3.43
C LEU A 50 -1.88 -3.24 -3.66
N SER A 51 -3.19 -3.08 -3.61
CA SER A 51 -4.11 -4.18 -3.81
C SER A 51 -5.16 -3.80 -4.83
N GLN A 52 -5.91 -4.75 -5.28
CA GLN A 52 -7.05 -4.50 -6.12
C GLN A 52 -8.25 -5.21 -5.54
N ILE A 53 -9.43 -4.68 -5.78
CA ILE A 53 -10.66 -5.30 -5.31
C ILE A 53 -11.26 -6.07 -6.46
N HIS A 54 -11.37 -7.38 -6.29
CA HIS A 54 -11.98 -8.26 -7.27
C HIS A 54 -13.11 -9.01 -6.60
N ASN A 55 -14.30 -8.90 -7.11
CA ASN A 55 -15.44 -9.60 -6.55
C ASN A 55 -15.58 -9.36 -5.06
N ARG A 56 -15.42 -8.11 -4.69
CA ARG A 56 -15.54 -7.72 -3.31
C ARG A 56 -14.43 -8.25 -2.44
N GLN A 57 -13.38 -8.80 -3.01
CA GLN A 57 -12.25 -9.24 -2.24
C GLN A 57 -11.05 -8.42 -2.60
N GLU A 58 -10.31 -8.00 -1.58
CA GLU A 58 -9.10 -7.24 -1.81
C GLU A 58 -7.96 -8.20 -2.00
N ARG A 59 -7.23 -8.06 -3.09
CA ARG A 59 -6.12 -8.94 -3.38
C ARG A 59 -4.86 -8.15 -3.52
N PRO A 60 -3.80 -8.47 -2.81
CA PRO A 60 -2.55 -7.73 -2.93
C PRO A 60 -1.92 -7.92 -4.28
N VAL A 61 -1.38 -6.84 -4.81
CA VAL A 61 -0.70 -6.86 -6.07
C VAL A 61 0.80 -6.76 -5.83
N THR A 62 1.23 -5.83 -5.02
CA THR A 62 2.64 -5.65 -4.74
C THR A 62 2.78 -4.82 -3.46
N TYR A 63 3.99 -4.70 -2.97
CA TYR A 63 4.21 -3.87 -1.81
C TYR A 63 5.60 -3.29 -1.86
N ALA A 64 5.86 -2.30 -1.06
CA ALA A 64 7.17 -1.71 -0.94
C ALA A 64 7.35 -1.21 0.49
N SER A 65 8.57 -1.16 0.93
CA SER A 65 8.85 -0.59 2.23
C SER A 65 10.21 0.05 2.20
N ARG A 66 10.44 0.99 3.08
CA ARG A 66 11.76 1.55 3.24
C ARG A 66 11.95 2.06 4.65
N GLN A 67 13.17 2.22 5.04
CA GLN A 67 13.46 2.77 6.32
C GLN A 67 13.36 4.27 6.25
N LEU A 68 13.03 4.90 7.37
CA LEU A 68 12.99 6.34 7.46
C LEU A 68 14.40 6.86 7.67
N THR A 69 14.68 8.02 7.10
CA THR A 69 15.96 8.67 7.35
C THR A 69 15.91 9.21 8.77
N LYS A 70 17.05 9.64 9.29
CA LYS A 70 17.09 10.18 10.61
C LYS A 70 16.20 11.38 10.73
N ALA A 71 16.14 12.23 9.76
CA ALA A 71 15.28 13.38 9.80
C ALA A 71 13.82 12.98 9.82
N GLU A 72 13.47 11.98 9.03
CA GLU A 72 12.09 11.53 8.98
C GLU A 72 11.66 10.87 10.27
N GLN A 73 12.58 10.29 11.00
CA GLN A 73 12.25 9.66 12.26
C GLN A 73 11.79 10.69 13.28
N ASN A 74 12.08 11.95 13.05
CA ASN A 74 11.64 13.00 13.93
C ASN A 74 10.30 13.58 13.53
N TYR A 75 9.72 13.10 12.48
CA TYR A 75 8.41 13.57 12.03
C TYR A 75 7.35 13.13 13.03
N SER A 76 6.27 13.88 13.11
CA SER A 76 5.15 13.49 13.94
C SER A 76 4.49 12.27 13.31
N THR A 77 3.60 11.65 14.04
CA THR A 77 2.86 10.50 13.51
C THR A 77 2.11 10.89 12.26
N THR A 78 1.45 12.03 12.27
CA THR A 78 0.70 12.47 11.11
C THR A 78 1.62 12.69 9.93
N GLU A 79 2.77 13.28 10.16
CA GLU A 79 3.70 13.52 9.07
C GLU A 79 4.24 12.24 8.49
N ARG A 80 4.49 11.25 9.33
CA ARG A 80 4.98 9.98 8.83
C ARG A 80 3.91 9.28 8.00
N GLU A 81 2.66 9.43 8.40
CA GLU A 81 1.58 8.83 7.65
C GLU A 81 1.42 9.50 6.31
N GLU A 82 1.54 10.81 6.27
CA GLU A 82 1.46 11.52 5.02
C GLU A 82 2.63 11.15 4.12
N LEU A 83 3.80 10.99 4.69
CA LEU A 83 4.96 10.60 3.94
C LEU A 83 4.73 9.23 3.32
N ALA A 84 4.15 8.32 4.07
CA ALA A 84 3.89 6.98 3.54
C ALA A 84 2.94 7.03 2.36
N ILE A 85 1.92 7.86 2.43
CA ILE A 85 0.97 7.97 1.33
C ILE A 85 1.65 8.52 0.10
N LEU A 86 2.40 9.61 0.26
CA LEU A 86 3.05 10.22 -0.88
C LEU A 86 4.09 9.30 -1.48
N TRP A 87 4.84 8.63 -0.64
CA TRP A 87 5.85 7.69 -1.14
C TRP A 87 5.19 6.53 -1.85
N GLY A 88 4.07 6.05 -1.33
CA GLY A 88 3.36 4.94 -1.95
C GLY A 88 2.84 5.31 -3.32
N ILE A 89 2.28 6.50 -3.44
CA ILE A 89 1.78 6.94 -4.73
C ILE A 89 2.92 7.03 -5.72
N LYS A 90 4.07 7.51 -5.29
CA LYS A 90 5.17 7.58 -6.18
C LYS A 90 5.70 6.22 -6.53
N GLN A 91 5.79 5.31 -5.59
CA GLN A 91 6.29 3.97 -5.82
C GLN A 91 5.44 3.22 -6.81
N PHE A 92 4.14 3.40 -6.73
CA PHE A 92 3.23 2.64 -7.57
C PHE A 92 2.61 3.48 -8.68
N ARG A 93 3.29 4.57 -9.04
CA ARG A 93 2.76 5.46 -10.03
C ARG A 93 2.39 4.79 -11.33
N THR A 94 3.17 3.86 -11.80
CA THR A 94 2.84 3.21 -13.04
C THR A 94 1.56 2.42 -12.96
N TYR A 95 1.23 1.89 -11.79
CA TYR A 95 -0.01 1.17 -11.63
C TYR A 95 -1.18 2.13 -11.46
N LEU A 96 -0.96 3.22 -10.76
CA LEU A 96 -2.05 4.10 -10.38
C LEU A 96 -2.39 5.17 -11.39
N TYR A 97 -1.51 5.44 -12.31
CA TYR A 97 -1.71 6.51 -13.24
C TYR A 97 -2.99 6.32 -14.03
N GLY A 98 -3.87 7.28 -14.00
CA GLY A 98 -5.12 7.20 -14.72
C GLY A 98 -6.15 6.26 -14.12
N GLN A 99 -5.89 5.74 -12.91
CA GLN A 99 -6.81 4.80 -12.29
C GLN A 99 -7.42 5.38 -11.05
N GLU A 100 -8.58 4.90 -10.69
CA GLU A 100 -9.18 5.29 -9.45
C GLU A 100 -8.56 4.46 -8.36
N PHE A 101 -8.31 5.04 -7.23
CA PHE A 101 -7.78 4.25 -6.11
C PHE A 101 -8.22 4.84 -4.79
N ILE A 102 -8.23 4.01 -3.79
CA ILE A 102 -8.62 4.37 -2.45
C ILE A 102 -7.38 4.30 -1.59
N VAL A 103 -7.17 5.30 -0.75
CA VAL A 103 -6.06 5.28 0.19
C VAL A 103 -6.61 4.84 1.53
N TYR A 104 -5.98 3.82 2.10
CA TYR A 104 -6.42 3.29 3.36
C TYR A 104 -5.28 3.35 4.33
N THR A 105 -5.39 4.09 5.39
CA THR A 105 -4.35 4.18 6.37
C THR A 105 -4.81 3.60 7.68
N ASP A 106 -3.89 2.99 8.38
CA ASP A 106 -4.23 2.43 9.64
C ASP A 106 -3.90 3.44 10.68
N HIS A 107 -4.86 4.18 11.11
CA HIS A 107 -4.51 5.25 11.96
C HIS A 107 -5.46 5.43 13.11
#